data_46b21cef09ba3e9fe749eb375a6e9499
#
_entry.id   46b21cef09ba3e9fe749eb375a6e9499
#
_cell.length_a   1.000
_cell.length_b   1.000
_cell.length_c   1.000
_cell.angle_alpha   90.00
_cell.angle_beta   90.00
_cell.angle_gamma   90.00
#
_symmetry.space_group_name_H-M   'P 1'
#
loop_
_entity.id
_entity.type
_entity.pdbx_description
1 polymer ?
#
loop_
_entity_poly.entity_id
_entity_poly.type
_entity_poly.pdbx_seq_one_letter_code
_entity_poly.pdbx_strand_id
1 'polypeptide(L)'
;MKILVINGPNLNMLGIREPEIYGAQTYDALCSLISKHAVELDISVECYQSNHEGDLVTKIQDAYFSDVDGIVLNPAAYTHTSVALLDALKAVQIPTVEVHISHVDKLEEFRQVSYVRSECVTAIWGHGFNGYLEAMDLLVSLARGISEDVTAPCTEDAVDAADATTAEEGTSCA
;
A
#
# COMPACT_ATOMS: atom_id res chain seq x y z
N MET A 1 16.41 12.21 7.29
CA MET A 1 15.15 11.50 7.12
C MET A 1 15.43 10.11 6.60
N LYS A 2 14.76 9.10 7.12
CA LYS A 2 14.89 7.70 6.71
C LYS A 2 13.55 7.14 6.26
N ILE A 3 13.48 6.64 5.04
CA ILE A 3 12.29 5.99 4.49
C ILE A 3 12.54 4.48 4.35
N LEU A 4 11.54 3.69 4.75
CA LEU A 4 11.52 2.25 4.56
C LEU A 4 10.52 1.91 3.45
N VAL A 5 10.99 1.23 2.41
CA VAL A 5 10.16 0.71 1.33
C VAL A 5 9.93 -0.78 1.56
N ILE A 6 8.70 -1.17 1.82
CA ILE A 6 8.31 -2.56 2.10
C ILE A 6 7.52 -3.12 0.93
N ASN A 7 7.96 -4.24 0.42
CA ASN A 7 7.37 -4.94 -0.71
C ASN A 7 6.89 -6.34 -0.30
N GLY A 8 5.64 -6.63 -0.59
CA GLY A 8 4.98 -7.91 -0.30
C GLY A 8 5.29 -9.03 -1.30
N PRO A 9 4.49 -10.10 -1.26
CA PRO A 9 4.76 -11.33 -2.01
C PRO A 9 4.78 -11.12 -3.52
N ASN A 10 5.65 -11.88 -4.17
CA ASN A 10 5.86 -11.94 -5.61
C ASN A 10 6.46 -10.67 -6.26
N LEU A 11 6.72 -9.59 -5.52
CA LEU A 11 7.40 -8.42 -6.08
C LEU A 11 8.86 -8.71 -6.44
N ASN A 12 9.48 -9.70 -5.79
CA ASN A 12 10.77 -10.25 -6.21
C ASN A 12 10.77 -10.90 -7.60
N MET A 13 9.57 -11.21 -8.13
CA MET A 13 9.39 -11.83 -9.46
C MET A 13 9.05 -10.82 -10.55
N LEU A 14 9.19 -9.52 -10.29
CA LEU A 14 9.04 -8.47 -11.30
C LEU A 14 10.00 -8.70 -12.49
N GLY A 15 9.50 -8.48 -13.70
CA GLY A 15 10.23 -8.74 -14.94
C GLY A 15 10.24 -10.20 -15.39
N ILE A 16 9.87 -11.15 -14.51
CA ILE A 16 9.73 -12.58 -14.84
C ILE A 16 8.25 -12.94 -14.98
N ARG A 17 7.40 -12.40 -14.07
CA ARG A 17 5.97 -12.65 -14.06
C ARG A 17 5.23 -11.60 -14.89
N GLU A 18 4.43 -12.07 -15.85
CA GLU A 18 3.48 -11.25 -16.63
C GLU A 18 4.11 -9.95 -17.17
N PRO A 19 5.19 -10.03 -18.01
CA PRO A 19 5.88 -8.83 -18.48
C PRO A 19 4.99 -7.92 -19.34
N GLU A 20 3.90 -8.45 -19.89
CA GLU A 20 2.88 -7.69 -20.63
C GLU A 20 2.07 -6.75 -19.73
N ILE A 21 1.93 -7.08 -18.43
CA ILE A 21 1.16 -6.29 -17.44
C ILE A 21 2.08 -5.39 -16.62
N TYR A 22 3.21 -5.96 -16.15
CA TYR A 22 4.12 -5.27 -15.20
C TYR A 22 5.37 -4.69 -15.88
N GLY A 23 5.52 -4.87 -17.21
CA GLY A 23 6.70 -4.46 -17.96
C GLY A 23 7.89 -5.39 -17.75
N ALA A 24 8.99 -5.11 -18.48
CA ALA A 24 10.25 -5.87 -18.39
C ALA A 24 11.17 -5.42 -17.24
N GLN A 25 10.73 -4.47 -16.39
CA GLN A 25 11.52 -3.93 -15.30
C GLN A 25 11.56 -4.88 -14.11
N THR A 26 12.76 -5.20 -13.65
CA THR A 26 13.00 -6.14 -12.56
C THR A 26 12.86 -5.46 -11.19
N TYR A 27 12.80 -6.28 -10.12
CA TYR A 27 12.84 -5.77 -8.74
C TYR A 27 14.14 -5.00 -8.44
N ASP A 28 15.28 -5.46 -8.96
CA ASP A 28 16.55 -4.77 -8.82
C ASP A 28 16.55 -3.41 -9.51
N ALA A 29 15.88 -3.30 -10.65
CA ALA A 29 15.68 -2.01 -11.33
C ALA A 29 14.82 -1.05 -10.50
N LEU A 30 13.78 -1.54 -9.84
CA LEU A 30 12.97 -0.76 -8.90
C LEU A 30 13.81 -0.25 -7.71
N CYS A 31 14.57 -1.14 -7.05
CA CYS A 31 15.44 -0.76 -5.92
C CYS A 31 16.49 0.27 -6.34
N SER A 32 17.06 0.11 -7.53
CA SER A 32 18.04 1.06 -8.09
C SER A 32 17.43 2.44 -8.34
N LEU A 33 16.19 2.47 -8.88
CA LEU A 33 15.45 3.71 -9.13
C LEU A 33 15.12 4.43 -7.82
N ILE A 34 14.62 3.71 -6.81
CA ILE A 34 14.33 4.22 -5.47
C ILE A 34 15.60 4.79 -4.82
N SER A 35 16.72 4.06 -4.88
CA SER A 35 17.98 4.49 -4.29
C SER A 35 18.52 5.76 -4.94
N LYS A 36 18.41 5.87 -6.27
CA LYS A 36 18.79 7.09 -7.00
C LYS A 36 17.94 8.28 -6.57
N HIS A 37 16.63 8.11 -6.49
CA HIS A 37 15.71 9.18 -6.08
C HIS A 37 15.95 9.61 -4.64
N ALA A 38 16.28 8.68 -3.73
CA ALA A 38 16.65 9.01 -2.36
C ALA A 38 17.87 9.94 -2.28
N VAL A 39 18.87 9.73 -3.15
CA VAL A 39 20.03 10.64 -3.25
C VAL A 39 19.62 12.04 -3.71
N GLU A 40 18.71 12.13 -4.69
CA GLU A 40 18.18 13.42 -5.18
C GLU A 40 17.42 14.19 -4.09
N LEU A 41 16.73 13.46 -3.19
CA LEU A 41 15.97 14.02 -2.07
C LEU A 41 16.83 14.31 -0.81
N ASP A 42 18.10 13.90 -0.79
CA ASP A 42 18.99 13.94 0.38
C ASP A 42 18.41 13.19 1.60
N ILE A 43 17.96 11.96 1.37
CA ILE A 43 17.41 11.06 2.39
C ILE A 43 18.06 9.68 2.32
N SER A 44 17.94 8.90 3.40
CA SER A 44 18.30 7.49 3.40
C SER A 44 17.08 6.62 3.10
N VAL A 45 17.26 5.55 2.35
CA VAL A 45 16.21 4.58 2.03
C VAL A 45 16.71 3.17 2.25
N GLU A 46 15.82 2.33 2.74
CA GLU A 46 16.00 0.88 2.81
C GLU A 46 14.87 0.21 2.03
N CYS A 47 15.20 -0.71 1.12
CA CYS A 47 14.23 -1.55 0.43
C CYS A 47 14.20 -2.93 1.08
N TYR A 48 13.01 -3.40 1.43
CA TYR A 48 12.77 -4.71 2.00
C TYR A 48 11.70 -5.44 1.20
N GLN A 49 11.85 -6.75 1.00
CA GLN A 49 10.85 -7.59 0.35
C GLN A 49 10.74 -8.92 1.07
N SER A 50 9.52 -9.39 1.29
CA SER A 50 9.27 -10.75 1.76
C SER A 50 7.98 -11.32 1.17
N ASN A 51 7.96 -12.64 0.98
CA ASN A 51 6.76 -13.40 0.64
C ASN A 51 5.99 -13.86 1.89
N HIS A 52 6.52 -13.61 3.09
CA HIS A 52 5.95 -14.03 4.36
C HIS A 52 5.31 -12.83 5.08
N GLU A 53 4.04 -12.98 5.44
CA GLU A 53 3.29 -11.93 6.15
C GLU A 53 3.95 -11.55 7.48
N GLY A 54 4.38 -12.55 8.26
CA GLY A 54 5.04 -12.33 9.56
C GLY A 54 6.33 -11.52 9.45
N ASP A 55 7.11 -11.70 8.37
CA ASP A 55 8.33 -10.92 8.15
C ASP A 55 7.98 -9.44 7.87
N LEU A 56 6.92 -9.18 7.11
CA LEU A 56 6.46 -7.83 6.81
C LEU A 56 5.94 -7.13 8.07
N VAL A 57 5.18 -7.85 8.92
CA VAL A 57 4.72 -7.36 10.23
C VAL A 57 5.92 -7.00 11.10
N THR A 58 6.89 -7.92 11.23
CA THR A 58 8.11 -7.68 12.01
C THR A 58 8.88 -6.47 11.48
N LYS A 59 9.00 -6.34 10.14
CA LYS A 59 9.72 -5.23 9.52
C LYS A 59 9.04 -3.87 9.79
N ILE A 60 7.70 -3.81 9.81
CA ILE A 60 6.95 -2.62 10.19
C ILE A 60 7.22 -2.28 11.67
N GLN A 61 7.19 -3.27 12.57
CA GLN A 61 7.49 -3.06 13.98
C GLN A 61 8.93 -2.60 14.23
N ASP A 62 9.90 -3.19 13.51
CA ASP A 62 11.32 -2.80 13.59
C ASP A 62 11.56 -1.35 13.11
N ALA A 63 10.72 -0.85 12.22
CA ALA A 63 10.78 0.53 11.75
C ALA A 63 10.63 1.54 12.91
N TYR A 64 9.78 1.24 13.89
CA TYR A 64 9.60 2.07 15.09
C TYR A 64 10.88 2.16 15.92
N PHE A 65 11.60 1.05 16.09
CA PHE A 65 12.84 1.00 16.88
C PHE A 65 14.09 1.46 16.11
N SER A 66 13.95 1.71 14.81
CA SER A 66 15.05 2.08 13.91
C SER A 66 14.96 3.51 13.41
N ASP A 67 14.14 4.36 14.08
CA ASP A 67 13.94 5.77 13.75
C ASP A 67 13.61 6.00 12.27
N VAL A 68 12.68 5.19 11.74
CA VAL A 68 12.13 5.37 10.38
C VAL A 68 11.09 6.49 10.42
N ASP A 69 11.23 7.46 9.54
CA ASP A 69 10.36 8.64 9.46
C ASP A 69 9.14 8.45 8.56
N GLY A 70 9.18 7.47 7.64
CA GLY A 70 8.10 7.20 6.71
C GLY A 70 8.21 5.82 6.09
N ILE A 71 7.05 5.24 5.73
CA ILE A 71 6.96 3.91 5.09
C ILE A 71 6.27 4.06 3.73
N VAL A 72 6.88 3.50 2.69
CA VAL A 72 6.23 3.22 1.40
C VAL A 72 5.90 1.73 1.39
N LEU A 73 4.62 1.40 1.39
CA LEU A 73 4.16 0.01 1.52
C LEU A 73 3.45 -0.46 0.25
N ASN A 74 4.00 -1.48 -0.39
CA ASN A 74 3.29 -2.26 -1.39
C ASN A 74 2.99 -3.66 -0.83
N PRO A 75 1.82 -3.88 -0.23
CA PRO A 75 1.51 -5.16 0.42
C PRO A 75 1.28 -6.29 -0.58
N ALA A 76 1.16 -6.00 -1.88
CA ALA A 76 0.79 -6.93 -2.93
C ALA A 76 -0.52 -7.69 -2.60
N ALA A 77 -0.55 -9.02 -2.65
CA ALA A 77 -1.77 -9.79 -2.36
C ALA A 77 -2.26 -9.62 -0.90
N TYR A 78 -1.37 -9.31 0.04
CA TYR A 78 -1.77 -9.08 1.44
C TYR A 78 -2.58 -7.80 1.64
N THR A 79 -2.64 -6.91 0.66
CA THR A 79 -3.57 -5.76 0.64
C THR A 79 -5.00 -6.18 0.98
N HIS A 80 -5.43 -7.31 0.42
CA HIS A 80 -6.81 -7.77 0.43
C HIS A 80 -7.10 -8.80 1.53
N THR A 81 -6.11 -9.20 2.33
CA THR A 81 -6.24 -10.32 3.27
C THR A 81 -5.64 -10.07 4.65
N SER A 82 -4.71 -9.11 4.78
CA SER A 82 -3.92 -8.99 6.00
C SER A 82 -4.44 -7.91 6.95
N VAL A 83 -5.19 -8.34 7.94
CA VAL A 83 -5.48 -7.52 9.13
C VAL A 83 -4.23 -7.35 10.00
N ALA A 84 -3.29 -8.31 9.95
CA ALA A 84 -2.05 -8.24 10.73
C ALA A 84 -1.15 -7.07 10.30
N LEU A 85 -1.08 -6.78 8.99
CA LEU A 85 -0.36 -5.60 8.49
C LEU A 85 -1.05 -4.31 8.91
N LEU A 86 -2.39 -4.26 8.85
CA LEU A 86 -3.17 -3.13 9.34
C LEU A 86 -2.85 -2.84 10.81
N ASP A 87 -2.90 -3.85 11.67
CA ASP A 87 -2.65 -3.71 13.10
C ASP A 87 -1.20 -3.32 13.39
N ALA A 88 -0.23 -3.79 12.59
CA ALA A 88 1.16 -3.37 12.71
C ALA A 88 1.34 -1.88 12.40
N LEU A 89 0.70 -1.37 11.34
CA LEU A 89 0.72 0.06 11.01
C LEU A 89 0.08 0.90 12.12
N LYS A 90 -1.07 0.48 12.66
CA LYS A 90 -1.72 1.12 13.82
C LYS A 90 -0.81 1.19 15.03
N ALA A 91 -0.03 0.14 15.28
CA ALA A 91 0.84 0.08 16.43
C ALA A 91 2.03 1.04 16.34
N VAL A 92 2.62 1.20 15.14
CA VAL A 92 3.82 2.05 14.96
C VAL A 92 3.49 3.51 14.68
N GLN A 93 2.36 3.79 14.05
CA GLN A 93 1.87 5.15 13.70
C GLN A 93 2.88 5.98 12.88
N ILE A 94 3.70 5.31 12.08
CA ILE A 94 4.63 5.96 11.16
C ILE A 94 3.86 6.37 9.89
N PRO A 95 3.97 7.61 9.39
CA PRO A 95 3.33 8.01 8.14
C PRO A 95 3.62 7.02 7.03
N THR A 96 2.56 6.44 6.46
CA THR A 96 2.68 5.37 5.45
C THR A 96 1.92 5.75 4.20
N VAL A 97 2.51 5.51 3.04
CA VAL A 97 1.85 5.62 1.72
C VAL A 97 1.75 4.23 1.12
N GLU A 98 0.51 3.82 0.79
CA GLU A 98 0.24 2.57 0.09
C GLU A 98 0.55 2.75 -1.41
N VAL A 99 1.29 1.80 -2.02
CA VAL A 99 1.64 1.86 -3.45
C VAL A 99 1.29 0.56 -4.15
N HIS A 100 0.73 0.68 -5.37
CA HIS A 100 0.52 -0.44 -6.27
C HIS A 100 1.04 -0.09 -7.67
N ILE A 101 1.80 -1.00 -8.29
CA ILE A 101 2.37 -0.81 -9.63
C ILE A 101 1.25 -0.74 -10.68
N SER A 102 0.25 -1.61 -10.56
CA SER A 102 -0.88 -1.71 -11.48
C SER A 102 -2.13 -1.00 -10.95
N HIS A 103 -3.11 -0.82 -11.81
CA HIS A 103 -4.43 -0.30 -11.47
C HIS A 103 -5.22 -1.33 -10.67
N VAL A 104 -5.46 -1.05 -9.38
CA VAL A 104 -6.23 -1.92 -8.47
C VAL A 104 -7.72 -1.91 -8.82
N ASP A 105 -8.23 -0.78 -9.30
CA ASP A 105 -9.62 -0.58 -9.71
C ASP A 105 -10.07 -1.43 -10.92
N LYS A 106 -9.11 -1.99 -11.65
CA LYS A 106 -9.35 -2.87 -12.81
C LYS A 106 -9.21 -4.36 -12.49
N LEU A 107 -8.91 -4.69 -11.24
CA LEU A 107 -8.76 -6.07 -10.79
C LEU A 107 -10.12 -6.67 -10.41
N GLU A 108 -10.12 -7.98 -10.13
CA GLU A 108 -11.29 -8.72 -9.68
C GLU A 108 -11.88 -8.09 -8.40
N GLU A 109 -13.19 -8.20 -8.21
CA GLU A 109 -13.94 -7.57 -7.12
C GLU A 109 -13.30 -7.80 -5.73
N PHE A 110 -12.83 -9.02 -5.44
CA PHE A 110 -12.17 -9.34 -4.17
C PHE A 110 -10.81 -8.64 -3.98
N ARG A 111 -10.24 -8.04 -5.03
CA ARG A 111 -8.99 -7.27 -5.00
C ARG A 111 -9.21 -5.76 -4.90
N GLN A 112 -10.45 -5.30 -4.80
CA GLN A 112 -10.75 -3.86 -4.70
C GLN A 112 -10.66 -3.35 -3.26
N VAL A 113 -10.72 -4.25 -2.27
CA VAL A 113 -10.63 -3.89 -0.86
C VAL A 113 -9.18 -3.84 -0.41
N SER A 114 -8.76 -2.75 0.22
CA SER A 114 -7.48 -2.65 0.92
C SER A 114 -7.72 -2.49 2.41
N TYR A 115 -7.25 -3.46 3.21
CA TYR A 115 -7.32 -3.37 4.67
C TYR A 115 -6.36 -2.32 5.24
N VAL A 116 -5.19 -2.13 4.65
CA VAL A 116 -4.16 -1.22 5.18
C VAL A 116 -4.46 0.25 4.90
N ARG A 117 -5.33 0.55 3.94
CA ARG A 117 -5.60 1.91 3.46
C ARG A 117 -6.05 2.87 4.56
N SER A 118 -6.81 2.41 5.53
CA SER A 118 -7.29 3.26 6.63
C SER A 118 -6.18 3.83 7.50
N GLU A 119 -4.98 3.22 7.47
CA GLU A 119 -3.81 3.67 8.22
C GLU A 119 -2.74 4.30 7.33
N CYS A 120 -3.05 4.49 6.06
CA CYS A 120 -2.16 5.17 5.12
C CYS A 120 -2.59 6.62 4.91
N VAL A 121 -1.63 7.50 4.77
CA VAL A 121 -1.86 8.93 4.41
C VAL A 121 -2.62 9.02 3.09
N THR A 122 -2.23 8.21 2.13
CA THR A 122 -2.88 8.06 0.82
C THR A 122 -2.47 6.74 0.18
N ALA A 123 -3.08 6.45 -0.99
CA ALA A 123 -2.70 5.32 -1.81
C ALA A 123 -2.46 5.78 -3.26
N ILE A 124 -1.40 5.28 -3.87
CA ILE A 124 -0.98 5.56 -5.25
C ILE A 124 -0.99 4.25 -6.03
N TRP A 125 -1.70 4.21 -7.16
CA TRP A 125 -1.78 3.02 -7.99
C TRP A 125 -1.80 3.34 -9.49
N GLY A 126 -1.29 2.39 -10.28
CA GLY A 126 -1.32 2.49 -11.74
C GLY A 126 -0.21 3.35 -12.35
N HIS A 127 0.69 3.91 -11.53
CA HIS A 127 1.80 4.75 -11.99
C HIS A 127 3.10 3.94 -12.21
N GLY A 128 3.03 2.62 -12.20
CA GLY A 128 4.21 1.78 -12.34
C GLY A 128 5.22 2.03 -11.23
N PHE A 129 6.50 2.09 -11.58
CA PHE A 129 7.57 2.37 -10.61
C PHE A 129 7.59 3.83 -10.13
N ASN A 130 7.04 4.76 -10.92
CA ASN A 130 6.97 6.17 -10.53
C ASN A 130 6.11 6.39 -9.28
N GLY A 131 5.11 5.53 -9.04
CA GLY A 131 4.29 5.61 -7.83
C GLY A 131 5.10 5.50 -6.52
N TYR A 132 6.23 4.78 -6.52
CA TYR A 132 7.13 4.74 -5.38
C TYR A 132 7.87 6.07 -5.17
N LEU A 133 8.26 6.73 -6.25
CA LEU A 133 8.95 8.04 -6.19
C LEU A 133 7.99 9.12 -5.69
N GLU A 134 6.77 9.14 -6.22
CA GLU A 134 5.70 10.03 -5.77
C GLU A 134 5.37 9.83 -4.28
N ALA A 135 5.35 8.58 -3.81
CA ALA A 135 5.15 8.27 -2.40
C ALA A 135 6.30 8.80 -1.52
N MET A 136 7.54 8.70 -1.99
CA MET A 136 8.71 9.24 -1.28
C MET A 136 8.65 10.77 -1.24
N ASP A 137 8.34 11.43 -2.35
CA ASP A 137 8.18 12.89 -2.44
C ASP A 137 7.13 13.40 -1.45
N LEU A 138 5.99 12.71 -1.38
CA LEU A 138 4.92 13.03 -0.45
C LEU A 138 5.36 12.92 1.01
N LEU A 139 6.02 11.81 1.39
CA LEU A 139 6.52 11.61 2.75
C LEU A 139 7.56 12.66 3.14
N VAL A 140 8.44 13.04 2.21
CA VAL A 140 9.42 14.12 2.43
C VAL A 140 8.74 15.47 2.60
N SER A 141 7.73 15.78 1.79
CA SER A 141 6.95 17.01 1.88
C SER A 141 6.22 17.11 3.23
N LEU A 142 5.59 16.02 3.66
CA LEU A 142 4.93 15.94 4.98
C LEU A 142 5.91 16.18 6.13
N ALA A 143 7.08 15.52 6.10
CA ALA A 143 8.07 15.66 7.14
C ALA A 143 8.69 17.08 7.21
N ARG A 144 8.77 17.77 6.06
CA ARG A 144 9.26 19.16 5.98
C ARG A 144 8.19 20.21 6.27
N GLY A 145 6.95 19.79 6.54
CA GLY A 145 5.81 20.70 6.80
C GLY A 145 5.40 21.50 5.57
N ILE A 146 5.71 21.04 4.38
CA ILE A 146 5.27 21.60 3.12
C ILE A 146 3.89 20.99 2.85
N SER A 147 2.82 21.71 3.24
CA SER A 147 1.46 21.31 2.92
C SER A 147 1.20 21.57 1.45
N GLU A 148 1.42 20.61 0.58
CA GLU A 148 0.66 20.53 -0.65
C GLU A 148 -0.71 19.97 -0.27
N ASP A 149 -1.76 20.61 -0.79
CA ASP A 149 -3.16 20.27 -0.54
C ASP A 149 -3.42 18.88 -1.17
N VAL A 150 -3.10 17.81 -0.43
CA VAL A 150 -3.31 16.42 -0.87
C VAL A 150 -4.77 16.06 -0.62
N THR A 151 -5.66 16.77 -1.29
CA THR A 151 -7.05 16.37 -1.46
C THR A 151 -7.22 15.62 -2.78
N ALA A 152 -6.76 14.38 -2.82
CA ALA A 152 -7.30 13.43 -3.79
C ALA A 152 -8.52 12.77 -3.13
N PRO A 153 -9.69 12.76 -3.78
CA PRO A 153 -10.90 12.25 -3.17
C PRO A 153 -10.79 10.72 -3.06
N CYS A 154 -10.74 10.22 -1.83
CA CYS A 154 -11.31 8.92 -1.57
C CYS A 154 -12.81 9.05 -1.83
N THR A 155 -13.29 8.59 -2.96
CA THR A 155 -14.73 8.45 -3.19
C THR A 155 -15.24 7.43 -2.18
N GLU A 156 -15.86 7.95 -1.13
CA GLU A 156 -16.81 7.22 -0.29
C GLU A 156 -18.02 6.90 -1.18
N ASP A 157 -18.05 5.71 -1.76
CA ASP A 157 -19.28 5.14 -2.30
C ASP A 157 -19.10 3.63 -2.34
N ALA A 158 -19.43 2.96 -1.24
CA ALA A 158 -19.94 1.58 -1.21
C ALA A 158 -20.08 1.05 0.23
N VAL A 159 -20.86 1.68 1.06
CA VAL A 159 -21.48 1.02 2.22
C VAL A 159 -22.88 1.60 2.40
N ASP A 160 -23.83 1.08 1.64
CA ASP A 160 -25.26 1.11 2.00
C ASP A 160 -26.03 0.17 1.05
N ALA A 161 -26.16 -1.08 1.41
CA ALA A 161 -27.26 -1.93 1.01
C ALA A 161 -27.23 -3.27 1.77
N ALA A 162 -27.42 -3.21 3.07
CA ALA A 162 -27.87 -4.38 3.81
C ALA A 162 -28.75 -3.92 4.97
N ASP A 163 -29.95 -3.45 4.65
CA ASP A 163 -31.02 -3.44 5.63
C ASP A 163 -32.37 -3.73 4.97
N ALA A 164 -33.07 -4.63 5.64
CA ALA A 164 -34.50 -4.82 5.70
C ALA A 164 -35.26 -5.25 4.44
N THR A 165 -35.64 -6.49 4.43
CA THR A 165 -37.10 -6.77 4.33
C THR A 165 -37.46 -7.96 5.21
N THR A 166 -37.94 -7.59 6.36
CA THR A 166 -38.77 -8.42 7.24
C THR A 166 -40.11 -8.67 6.60
N ALA A 167 -40.59 -9.89 6.81
CA ALA A 167 -41.89 -10.26 7.31
C ALA A 167 -43.12 -10.16 6.40
N GLU A 168 -43.84 -11.12 6.65
CA GLU A 168 -45.33 -11.32 6.71
C GLU A 168 -45.86 -12.09 5.52
N GLU A 169 -46.33 -13.15 5.87
CA GLU A 169 -47.58 -13.75 6.34
C GLU A 169 -48.22 -14.55 5.21
N GLY A 170 -48.77 -15.65 5.60
CA GLY A 170 -49.80 -16.32 4.79
C GLY A 170 -50.00 -17.80 5.10
N THR A 171 -50.49 -18.03 6.26
CA THR A 171 -51.49 -19.06 6.62
C THR A 171 -52.29 -19.61 5.43
N SER A 172 -52.40 -20.90 5.28
CA SER A 172 -53.69 -21.66 5.34
C SER A 172 -53.60 -23.01 4.64
N CYS A 173 -53.89 -24.00 5.44
CA CYS A 173 -54.64 -25.22 5.20
C CYS A 173 -55.04 -25.64 3.78
N ALA A 174 -54.70 -26.82 3.41
CA ALA A 174 -55.58 -27.98 3.18
C ALA A 174 -54.70 -29.22 2.93
#